data_68e4aac6114688bc093e050ded0a1861
#
_entry.id   68e4aac6114688bc093e050ded0a1861
#
_cell.length_a   1.000
_cell.length_b   1.000
_cell.length_c   1.000
_cell.angle_alpha   90.00
_cell.angle_beta   90.00
_cell.angle_gamma   90.00
#
_symmetry.space_group_name_H-M   'P 1'
#
loop_
_entity.id
_entity.type
_entity.pdbx_description
1 polymer ?
#
loop_
_entity_poly.entity_id
_entity_poly.type
_entity_poly.pdbx_seq_one_letter_code
_entity_poly.pdbx_strand_id
1 'polypeptide(L)'
;MTIRYAETADFSWLNEHDKWISAEILEIKIEQKEVFVVLENGELIGWLRYNLFWDNIPFMNMLYFLETHRKKGFGRKTALFWENKMKENGFNNVLTSSLSSEEAQHFYRKMGYKEIGGFNYLNESLEIIFHKIIG
;
A
#
# COMPACT_ATOMS: atom_id res chain seq x y z
N MET A 1 -6.86 12.71 -11.29
CA MET A 1 -6.68 11.59 -10.35
C MET A 1 -7.09 12.01 -8.95
N THR A 2 -7.84 11.17 -8.26
CA THR A 2 -8.27 11.43 -6.89
C THR A 2 -7.81 10.27 -6.00
N ILE A 3 -7.24 10.58 -4.85
CA ILE A 3 -6.88 9.58 -3.84
C ILE A 3 -7.62 9.96 -2.56
N ARG A 4 -8.39 9.02 -2.02
CA ARG A 4 -9.16 9.25 -0.79
C ARG A 4 -9.25 7.97 0.03
N TYR A 5 -9.65 8.10 1.28
CA TYR A 5 -9.98 6.93 2.08
C TYR A 5 -11.12 6.16 1.43
N ALA A 6 -11.04 4.83 1.48
CA ALA A 6 -12.13 3.97 1.02
C ALA A 6 -13.34 4.18 1.92
N GLU A 7 -14.51 4.10 1.31
CA GLU A 7 -15.81 4.21 1.99
C GLU A 7 -16.56 2.89 1.85
N THR A 8 -17.63 2.74 2.59
CA THR A 8 -18.46 1.53 2.53
C THR A 8 -18.91 1.20 1.10
N ALA A 9 -19.20 2.23 0.30
CA ALA A 9 -19.60 2.05 -1.10
C ALA A 9 -18.50 1.41 -1.96
N ASP A 10 -17.24 1.47 -1.54
CA ASP A 10 -16.12 0.91 -2.29
C ASP A 10 -15.87 -0.57 -1.98
N PHE A 11 -16.52 -1.09 -0.93
CA PHE A 11 -16.26 -2.46 -0.46
C PHE A 11 -16.44 -3.51 -1.56
N SER A 12 -17.54 -3.46 -2.30
CA SER A 12 -17.84 -4.46 -3.32
C SER A 12 -16.75 -4.54 -4.38
N TRP A 13 -16.28 -3.38 -4.86
CA TRP A 13 -15.22 -3.33 -5.85
C TRP A 13 -13.90 -3.84 -5.28
N LEU A 14 -13.54 -3.42 -4.08
CA LEU A 14 -12.31 -3.86 -3.43
C LEU A 14 -12.35 -5.36 -3.15
N ASN A 15 -13.46 -5.88 -2.67
CA ASN A 15 -13.61 -7.31 -2.38
C ASN A 15 -13.48 -8.16 -3.65
N GLU A 16 -13.94 -7.64 -4.77
CA GLU A 16 -13.82 -8.32 -6.06
C GLU A 16 -12.38 -8.34 -6.57
N HIS A 17 -11.65 -7.24 -6.39
CA HIS A 17 -10.32 -7.08 -6.99
C HIS A 17 -9.17 -7.47 -6.06
N ASP A 18 -9.29 -7.24 -4.76
CA ASP A 18 -8.23 -7.57 -3.80
C ASP A 18 -8.37 -9.01 -3.34
N LYS A 19 -7.62 -9.90 -3.97
CA LYS A 19 -7.69 -11.34 -3.73
C LYS A 19 -6.85 -11.80 -2.52
N TRP A 20 -6.17 -10.87 -1.86
CA TRP A 20 -5.18 -11.18 -0.82
C TRP A 20 -5.65 -10.82 0.59
N ILE A 21 -6.92 -10.55 0.76
CA ILE A 21 -7.52 -10.18 2.04
C ILE A 21 -8.93 -10.76 2.14
N SER A 22 -9.34 -11.21 3.32
CA SER A 22 -10.71 -11.70 3.51
C SER A 22 -11.71 -10.54 3.54
N ALA A 23 -12.96 -10.84 3.21
CA ALA A 23 -14.02 -9.84 3.21
C ALA A 23 -14.20 -9.20 4.60
N GLU A 24 -14.14 -10.01 5.66
CA GLU A 24 -14.32 -9.51 7.03
C GLU A 24 -13.21 -8.54 7.43
N ILE A 25 -11.96 -8.88 7.12
CA ILE A 25 -10.81 -8.02 7.44
C ILE A 25 -10.85 -6.75 6.61
N LEU A 26 -11.19 -6.86 5.33
CA LEU A 26 -11.29 -5.68 4.45
C LEU A 26 -12.33 -4.69 4.99
N GLU A 27 -13.48 -5.18 5.41
CA GLU A 27 -14.55 -4.35 5.98
C GLU A 27 -14.06 -3.57 7.21
N ILE A 28 -13.35 -4.26 8.11
CA ILE A 28 -12.77 -3.65 9.30
C ILE A 28 -11.74 -2.58 8.92
N LYS A 29 -10.87 -2.87 7.94
CA LYS A 29 -9.84 -1.92 7.50
C LYS A 29 -10.43 -0.67 6.87
N ILE A 30 -11.51 -0.81 6.13
CA ILE A 30 -12.21 0.36 5.56
C ILE A 30 -12.75 1.23 6.70
N GLU A 31 -13.40 0.62 7.68
CA GLU A 31 -13.93 1.32 8.83
C GLU A 31 -12.84 2.04 9.63
N GLN A 32 -11.68 1.41 9.78
CA GLN A 32 -10.54 1.96 10.52
C GLN A 32 -9.72 2.97 9.72
N LYS A 33 -10.11 3.24 8.47
CA LYS A 33 -9.39 4.19 7.59
C LYS A 33 -7.96 3.75 7.31
N GLU A 34 -7.80 2.47 6.99
CA GLU A 34 -6.51 1.88 6.62
C GLU A 34 -6.45 1.48 5.16
N VAL A 35 -7.41 1.96 4.36
CA VAL A 35 -7.45 1.70 2.91
C VAL A 35 -7.70 3.02 2.18
N PHE A 36 -6.87 3.28 1.18
CA PHE A 36 -7.10 4.36 0.23
C PHE A 36 -7.50 3.77 -1.11
N VAL A 37 -8.38 4.46 -1.81
CA VAL A 37 -8.72 4.12 -3.21
C VAL A 37 -8.24 5.23 -4.11
N VAL A 38 -7.92 4.87 -5.35
CA VAL A 38 -7.47 5.80 -6.38
C VAL A 38 -8.47 5.78 -7.52
N LEU A 39 -8.90 6.96 -7.93
CA LEU A 39 -9.85 7.12 -9.01
C LEU A 39 -9.26 7.97 -10.13
N GLU A 40 -9.60 7.62 -11.35
CA GLU A 40 -9.31 8.43 -12.53
C GLU A 40 -10.61 8.61 -13.29
N ASN A 41 -10.98 9.86 -13.57
CA ASN A 41 -12.24 10.18 -14.24
C ASN A 41 -13.46 9.56 -13.54
N GLY A 42 -13.43 9.51 -12.21
CA GLY A 42 -14.52 8.96 -11.40
C GLY A 42 -14.56 7.43 -11.30
N GLU A 43 -13.62 6.75 -11.91
CA GLU A 43 -13.56 5.28 -11.86
C GLU A 43 -12.44 4.78 -10.96
N LEU A 44 -12.72 3.73 -10.18
CA LEU A 44 -11.72 3.10 -9.32
C LEU A 44 -10.69 2.36 -10.16
N ILE A 45 -9.40 2.68 -9.97
CA ILE A 45 -8.30 2.10 -10.75
C ILE A 45 -7.23 1.42 -9.90
N GLY A 46 -7.25 1.64 -8.58
CA GLY A 46 -6.24 1.08 -7.71
C GLY A 46 -6.54 1.33 -6.24
N TRP A 47 -5.72 0.77 -5.38
CA TRP A 47 -5.85 0.93 -3.93
C TRP A 47 -4.52 0.76 -3.23
N LEU A 48 -4.48 1.27 -1.99
CA LEU A 48 -3.37 1.08 -1.07
C LEU A 48 -3.96 0.71 0.29
N ARG A 49 -3.45 -0.34 0.92
CA ARG A 49 -3.85 -0.65 2.30
C ARG A 49 -2.63 -0.82 3.18
N TYR A 50 -2.79 -0.48 4.44
CA TYR A 50 -1.71 -0.53 5.41
C TYR A 50 -2.22 -0.93 6.79
N ASN A 51 -1.30 -1.24 7.69
CA ASN A 51 -1.59 -1.42 9.10
C ASN A 51 -0.43 -0.84 9.91
N LEU A 52 -0.49 -0.93 11.22
CA LEU A 52 0.58 -0.45 12.09
C LEU A 52 1.40 -1.65 12.60
N PHE A 53 2.64 -1.73 12.16
CA PHE A 53 3.59 -2.74 12.63
C PHE A 53 4.01 -2.38 14.05
N TRP A 54 4.01 -3.35 14.97
CA TRP A 54 4.21 -3.14 16.40
C TRP A 54 3.20 -2.14 16.98
N ASP A 55 2.02 -2.06 16.37
CA ASP A 55 0.95 -1.12 16.75
C ASP A 55 1.37 0.35 16.65
N ASN A 56 2.38 0.67 15.87
CA ASN A 56 3.09 1.94 15.99
C ASN A 56 3.68 2.48 14.67
N ILE A 57 4.09 1.62 13.73
CA ILE A 57 4.75 2.07 12.50
C ILE A 57 3.91 1.70 11.28
N PRO A 58 3.46 2.67 10.48
CA PRO A 58 2.68 2.35 9.27
C PRO A 58 3.46 1.43 8.33
N PHE A 59 2.85 0.30 7.99
CA PHE A 59 3.41 -0.70 7.10
C PHE A 59 2.46 -0.85 5.91
N MET A 60 2.90 -0.47 4.72
CA MET A 60 2.11 -0.61 3.50
C MET A 60 2.08 -2.08 3.08
N ASN A 61 0.89 -2.68 3.13
CA ASN A 61 0.70 -4.09 2.83
C ASN A 61 0.37 -4.36 1.37
N MET A 62 -0.20 -3.38 0.68
CA MET A 62 -0.61 -3.54 -0.70
C MET A 62 -0.67 -2.18 -1.39
N LEU A 63 -0.12 -2.12 -2.59
CA LEU A 63 -0.26 -1.01 -3.51
C LEU A 63 -0.49 -1.64 -4.88
N TYR A 64 -1.69 -1.50 -5.41
CA TYR A 64 -2.08 -2.23 -6.59
C TYR A 64 -2.90 -1.36 -7.54
N PHE A 65 -2.62 -1.48 -8.83
CA PHE A 65 -3.37 -0.80 -9.89
C PHE A 65 -3.83 -1.81 -10.93
N LEU A 66 -4.97 -1.54 -11.53
CA LEU A 66 -5.44 -2.33 -12.66
C LEU A 66 -4.38 -2.28 -13.77
N GLU A 67 -4.23 -3.37 -14.50
CA GLU A 67 -3.16 -3.52 -15.49
C GLU A 67 -3.10 -2.38 -16.49
N THR A 68 -4.26 -1.90 -16.94
CA THR A 68 -4.34 -0.80 -17.91
C THR A 68 -3.86 0.55 -17.37
N HIS A 69 -3.67 0.65 -16.07
CA HIS A 69 -3.27 1.90 -15.39
C HIS A 69 -1.89 1.83 -14.76
N ARG A 70 -1.09 0.82 -15.14
CA ARG A 70 0.28 0.67 -14.64
C ARG A 70 1.27 1.44 -15.50
N LYS A 71 2.47 1.72 -14.94
CA LYS A 71 3.57 2.42 -15.60
C LYS A 71 3.22 3.83 -16.07
N LYS A 72 2.29 4.49 -15.34
CA LYS A 72 1.86 5.85 -15.63
C LYS A 72 2.15 6.81 -14.47
N GLY A 73 2.89 6.36 -13.47
CA GLY A 73 3.24 7.18 -12.32
C GLY A 73 2.20 7.22 -11.22
N PHE A 74 1.09 6.48 -11.34
CA PHE A 74 0.05 6.46 -10.30
C PHE A 74 0.54 5.86 -9.00
N GLY A 75 1.36 4.80 -9.07
CA GLY A 75 1.89 4.15 -7.87
C GLY A 75 2.75 5.10 -7.05
N ARG A 76 3.64 5.84 -7.71
CA ARG A 76 4.49 6.83 -7.04
C ARG A 76 3.66 7.91 -6.36
N LYS A 77 2.69 8.47 -7.07
CA LYS A 77 1.82 9.52 -6.53
C LYS A 77 1.03 9.02 -5.33
N THR A 78 0.54 7.79 -5.40
CA THR A 78 -0.26 7.19 -4.32
C THR A 78 0.61 6.91 -3.09
N ALA A 79 1.80 6.36 -3.28
CA ALA A 79 2.71 6.11 -2.17
C ALA A 79 3.12 7.42 -1.48
N LEU A 80 3.41 8.47 -2.26
CA LEU A 80 3.74 9.79 -1.70
C LEU A 80 2.54 10.39 -0.95
N PHE A 81 1.32 10.23 -1.47
CA PHE A 81 0.12 10.66 -0.79
C PHE A 81 -0.01 9.98 0.57
N TRP A 82 0.20 8.67 0.61
CA TRP A 82 0.16 7.89 1.84
C TRP A 82 1.22 8.36 2.84
N GLU A 83 2.46 8.55 2.38
CA GLU A 83 3.54 9.04 3.24
C GLU A 83 3.19 10.38 3.86
N ASN A 84 2.62 11.29 3.05
CA ASN A 84 2.20 12.61 3.54
C ASN A 84 1.07 12.49 4.58
N LYS A 85 0.11 11.60 4.34
CA LYS A 85 -0.97 11.34 5.32
C LYS A 85 -0.40 10.81 6.63
N MET A 86 0.55 9.88 6.56
CA MET A 86 1.17 9.33 7.77
C MET A 86 1.93 10.42 8.52
N LYS A 87 2.63 11.27 7.80
CA LYS A 87 3.33 12.41 8.39
C LYS A 87 2.37 13.37 9.09
N GLU A 88 1.24 13.68 8.44
CA GLU A 88 0.18 14.52 9.03
C GLU A 88 -0.37 13.89 10.32
N ASN A 89 -0.43 12.56 10.37
CA ASN A 89 -0.92 11.82 11.54
C ASN A 89 0.15 11.66 12.64
N GLY A 90 1.33 12.25 12.46
CA GLY A 90 2.38 12.27 13.48
C GLY A 90 3.43 11.18 13.36
N PHE A 91 3.38 10.36 12.31
CA PHE A 91 4.41 9.33 12.09
C PHE A 91 5.61 9.94 11.37
N ASN A 92 6.82 9.49 11.71
CA ASN A 92 8.04 10.00 11.12
C ASN A 92 8.77 8.95 10.26
N ASN A 93 8.27 7.75 10.19
CA ASN A 93 8.85 6.70 9.37
C ASN A 93 7.79 5.67 8.96
N VAL A 94 8.05 4.95 7.88
CA VAL A 94 7.11 3.96 7.33
C VAL A 94 7.88 2.74 6.84
N LEU A 95 7.14 1.63 6.71
CA LEU A 95 7.67 0.36 6.25
C LEU A 95 6.85 -0.14 5.05
N THR A 96 7.48 -0.99 4.27
CA THR A 96 6.79 -1.84 3.28
C THR A 96 7.63 -3.08 3.01
N SER A 97 7.18 -3.97 2.15
CA SER A 97 7.94 -5.15 1.78
C SER A 97 7.69 -5.55 0.33
N SER A 98 8.59 -6.33 -0.21
CA SER A 98 8.49 -6.88 -1.56
C SER A 98 9.30 -8.16 -1.64
N LEU A 99 8.85 -9.13 -2.42
CA LEU A 99 9.64 -10.32 -2.69
C LEU A 99 10.88 -9.94 -3.52
N SER A 100 12.00 -10.58 -3.21
CA SER A 100 13.26 -10.33 -3.91
C SER A 100 13.21 -10.71 -5.39
N SER A 101 12.20 -11.50 -5.79
CA SER A 101 11.96 -11.89 -7.19
C SER A 101 11.05 -10.92 -7.93
N GLU A 102 10.51 -9.88 -7.26
CA GLU A 102 9.55 -8.95 -7.85
C GLU A 102 10.18 -7.62 -8.21
N GLU A 103 9.65 -6.99 -9.26
CA GLU A 103 10.11 -5.66 -9.72
C GLU A 103 9.78 -4.55 -8.72
N ALA A 104 8.79 -4.74 -7.86
CA ALA A 104 8.38 -3.75 -6.88
C ALA A 104 9.55 -3.28 -5.98
N GLN A 105 10.54 -4.15 -5.73
CA GLN A 105 11.72 -3.79 -4.94
C GLN A 105 12.45 -2.59 -5.56
N HIS A 106 12.53 -2.53 -6.87
CA HIS A 106 13.23 -1.43 -7.57
C HIS A 106 12.44 -0.13 -7.45
N PHE A 107 11.12 -0.23 -7.52
CA PHE A 107 10.23 0.91 -7.33
C PHE A 107 10.44 1.53 -5.93
N TYR A 108 10.46 0.70 -4.89
CA TYR A 108 10.65 1.21 -3.53
C TYR A 108 12.03 1.81 -3.31
N ARG A 109 13.07 1.19 -3.87
CA ARG A 109 14.44 1.73 -3.77
C ARG A 109 14.52 3.11 -4.44
N LYS A 110 13.88 3.29 -5.58
CA LYS A 110 13.85 4.59 -6.29
C LYS A 110 13.10 5.64 -5.51
N MET A 111 12.15 5.24 -4.67
CA MET A 111 11.41 6.17 -3.81
C MET A 111 12.14 6.52 -2.51
N GLY A 112 13.34 5.98 -2.32
CA GLY A 112 14.14 6.27 -1.14
C GLY A 112 13.98 5.30 0.01
N TYR A 113 13.29 4.18 -0.20
CA TYR A 113 13.19 3.13 0.80
C TYR A 113 14.50 2.36 0.87
N LYS A 114 14.93 2.02 2.07
CA LYS A 114 16.16 1.24 2.31
C LYS A 114 15.82 -0.12 2.86
N GLU A 115 16.50 -1.13 2.36
CA GLU A 115 16.38 -2.49 2.85
C GLU A 115 16.92 -2.57 4.28
N ILE A 116 16.15 -3.13 5.20
CA ILE A 116 16.54 -3.26 6.61
C ILE A 116 16.54 -4.71 7.09
N GLY A 117 16.18 -5.65 6.25
CA GLY A 117 16.13 -7.06 6.60
C GLY A 117 15.15 -7.80 5.73
N GLY A 118 14.80 -9.00 6.17
CA GLY A 118 13.85 -9.80 5.42
C GLY A 118 13.65 -11.16 6.04
N PHE A 119 12.77 -11.95 5.45
CA PHE A 119 12.50 -13.30 5.89
C PHE A 119 11.98 -14.14 4.74
N ASN A 120 12.03 -15.45 4.87
CA ASN A 120 11.45 -16.37 3.89
C ASN A 120 10.11 -16.84 4.40
N TYR A 121 9.06 -16.59 3.62
CA TYR A 121 7.72 -17.05 3.94
C TYR A 121 7.41 -18.25 3.06
N LEU A 122 7.18 -19.40 3.71
CA LEU A 122 6.93 -20.66 3.00
C LEU A 122 8.06 -20.96 2.00
N ASN A 123 7.71 -21.29 0.76
CA ASN A 123 8.66 -21.60 -0.31
C ASN A 123 8.90 -20.40 -1.25
N GLU A 124 8.52 -19.19 -0.79
CA GLU A 124 8.71 -17.99 -1.58
C GLU A 124 10.17 -17.53 -1.55
N SER A 125 10.51 -16.62 -2.47
CA SER A 125 11.78 -15.92 -2.41
C SER A 125 11.82 -15.03 -1.17
N LEU A 126 12.97 -14.42 -0.88
CA LEU A 126 13.11 -13.56 0.29
C LEU A 126 12.13 -12.40 0.23
N GLU A 127 11.36 -12.20 1.30
CA GLU A 127 10.54 -11.01 1.48
C GLU A 127 11.42 -9.94 2.08
N ILE A 128 11.74 -8.91 1.31
CA ILE A 128 12.61 -7.82 1.73
C ILE A 128 11.78 -6.78 2.47
N ILE A 129 12.22 -6.37 3.65
CA ILE A 129 11.58 -5.30 4.42
C ILE A 129 12.29 -4.00 4.11
N PHE A 130 11.51 -2.98 3.76
CA PHE A 130 12.00 -1.64 3.41
C PHE A 130 11.53 -0.61 4.43
N HIS A 131 12.36 0.39 4.66
CA HIS A 131 12.10 1.45 5.63
C HIS A 131 12.41 2.81 5.01
N LYS A 132 11.61 3.82 5.35
CA LYS A 132 11.84 5.20 4.90
C LYS A 132 11.53 6.18 6.02
N ILE A 133 12.41 7.15 6.23
CA ILE A 133 12.19 8.28 7.12
C ILE A 133 11.37 9.31 6.34
N ILE A 134 10.26 9.76 6.89
CA ILE A 134 9.36 10.70 6.21
C ILE A 134 9.18 12.02 6.95
N GLY A 135 9.66 12.11 8.17
CA GLY A 135 9.48 13.33 8.95
C GLY A 135 10.68 13.84 9.64
#